data_50ed984159a392a29b13e01c81e9dc72
#
_entry.id   50ed984159a392a29b13e01c81e9dc72
#
_cell.length_a   1.000
_cell.length_b   1.000
_cell.length_c   1.000
_cell.angle_alpha   90.00
_cell.angle_beta   90.00
_cell.angle_gamma   90.00
#
_symmetry.space_group_name_H-M   'P 1'
#
loop_
_entity.id
_entity.type
_entity.pdbx_description
1 polymer ?
#
loop_
_entity_poly.entity_id
_entity_poly.type
_entity_poly.pdbx_seq_one_letter_code
_entity_poly.pdbx_strand_id
1 'polypeptide(L)'
;MSGIGIFLGIVLIVAMVFCAFKESSITSPYKTFKIYGRWRAFFAFDFTGLGAILIFGSVLDMMGYNWIVTEGFLEVVSAPVLLLCGLGSLILGILIYVITYKNCPEDLRGKLIIHMIMTALGTMTKVGFFWLMFFFKIWSYTLPKHVVGSDGKSYLRYNNGDIYSSAGKRVGNETGDGEFTVLKADNGELVENDIEFK
;
A
#
# COMPACT_ATOMS: atom_id res chain seq x y z
N MET A 1 -12.31 -14.39 14.10
CA MET A 1 -13.08 -13.35 13.36
C MET A 1 -14.50 -13.85 13.19
N SER A 2 -15.52 -13.04 13.51
CA SER A 2 -16.92 -13.46 13.33
C SER A 2 -17.24 -13.55 11.82
N GLY A 3 -18.06 -14.52 11.41
CA GLY A 3 -18.46 -14.69 10.00
C GLY A 3 -19.08 -13.44 9.40
N ILE A 4 -19.72 -12.59 10.22
CA ILE A 4 -20.24 -11.28 9.84
C ILE A 4 -19.13 -10.33 9.38
N GLY A 5 -17.97 -10.31 10.07
CA GLY A 5 -16.85 -9.46 9.68
C GLY A 5 -16.24 -9.83 8.32
N ILE A 6 -16.15 -11.14 8.04
CA ILE A 6 -15.67 -11.63 6.74
C ILE A 6 -16.67 -11.25 5.63
N PHE A 7 -17.96 -11.43 5.87
CA PHE A 7 -18.99 -11.07 4.90
C PHE A 7 -18.98 -9.58 4.57
N LEU A 8 -18.93 -8.71 5.59
CA LEU A 8 -18.85 -7.26 5.41
C LEU A 8 -17.57 -6.84 4.67
N GLY A 9 -16.44 -7.50 4.96
CA GLY A 9 -15.18 -7.27 4.24
C GLY A 9 -15.30 -7.60 2.75
N ILE A 10 -15.90 -8.73 2.39
CA ILE A 10 -16.12 -9.12 0.99
C ILE A 10 -17.02 -8.10 0.29
N VAL A 11 -18.14 -7.71 0.92
CA VAL A 11 -19.07 -6.71 0.36
C VAL A 11 -18.35 -5.38 0.10
N LEU A 12 -17.50 -4.93 1.04
CA LEU A 12 -16.71 -3.71 0.88
C LEU A 12 -15.73 -3.81 -0.31
N ILE A 13 -15.00 -4.92 -0.42
CA ILE A 13 -14.06 -5.14 -1.53
C ILE A 13 -14.79 -5.11 -2.87
N VAL A 14 -15.93 -5.80 -2.98
CA VAL A 14 -16.74 -5.81 -4.21
C VAL A 14 -17.22 -4.39 -4.54
N ALA A 15 -17.70 -3.63 -3.56
CA ALA A 15 -18.12 -2.25 -3.75
C ALA A 15 -16.96 -1.36 -4.21
N MET A 16 -15.78 -1.49 -3.62
CA MET A 16 -14.57 -0.74 -4.00
C MET A 16 -14.16 -1.04 -5.45
N VAL A 17 -14.14 -2.32 -5.84
CA VAL A 17 -13.81 -2.75 -7.20
C VAL A 17 -14.84 -2.20 -8.20
N PHE A 18 -16.14 -2.30 -7.88
CA PHE A 18 -17.22 -1.72 -8.70
C PHE A 18 -17.03 -0.20 -8.88
N CYS A 19 -16.72 0.53 -7.81
CA CYS A 19 -16.45 1.96 -7.87
C CYS A 19 -15.24 2.28 -8.74
N ALA A 20 -14.17 1.46 -8.70
CA ALA A 20 -12.98 1.64 -9.53
C ALA A 20 -13.28 1.53 -11.03
N PHE A 21 -14.14 0.59 -11.43
CA PHE A 21 -14.57 0.43 -12.82
C PHE A 21 -15.52 1.55 -13.28
N LYS A 22 -16.40 2.02 -12.40
CA LYS A 22 -17.40 3.04 -12.71
C LYS A 22 -16.91 4.48 -12.54
N GLU A 23 -15.72 4.72 -11.96
CA GLU A 23 -15.20 6.06 -11.65
C GLU A 23 -15.25 7.00 -12.86
N SER A 24 -14.83 6.56 -14.04
CA SER A 24 -14.81 7.40 -15.24
C SER A 24 -16.20 7.83 -15.68
N SER A 25 -17.20 6.96 -15.53
CA SER A 25 -18.60 7.23 -15.82
C SER A 25 -19.21 8.20 -14.81
N ILE A 26 -18.89 8.03 -13.51
CA ILE A 26 -19.36 8.87 -12.42
C ILE A 26 -18.79 10.29 -12.51
N THR A 27 -17.49 10.41 -12.86
CA THR A 27 -16.82 11.70 -12.97
C THR A 27 -17.12 12.44 -14.27
N SER A 28 -17.59 11.74 -15.31
CA SER A 28 -17.86 12.31 -16.64
C SER A 28 -18.74 13.57 -16.62
N PRO A 29 -19.89 13.62 -15.90
CA PRO A 29 -20.75 14.78 -15.86
C PRO A 29 -20.08 16.02 -15.28
N TYR A 30 -19.06 15.84 -14.40
CA TYR A 30 -18.38 16.94 -13.70
C TYR A 30 -17.14 17.46 -14.43
N LYS A 31 -16.65 16.74 -15.45
CA LYS A 31 -15.44 17.15 -16.20
C LYS A 31 -15.58 18.49 -16.90
N THR A 32 -16.78 18.81 -17.36
CA THR A 32 -17.10 20.06 -18.05
C THR A 32 -16.87 21.29 -17.19
N PHE A 33 -16.92 21.16 -15.88
CA PHE A 33 -16.89 22.28 -14.93
C PHE A 33 -15.50 22.51 -14.30
N LYS A 34 -14.48 21.74 -14.67
CA LYS A 34 -13.08 21.81 -14.13
C LYS A 34 -12.94 21.79 -12.59
N ILE A 35 -14.03 21.59 -11.87
CA ILE A 35 -14.14 21.78 -10.42
C ILE A 35 -14.11 20.46 -9.68
N TYR A 36 -14.60 19.41 -10.33
CA TYR A 36 -14.68 18.07 -9.77
C TYR A 36 -13.56 17.20 -10.35
N GLY A 37 -12.66 16.77 -9.50
CA GLY A 37 -11.60 15.81 -9.86
C GLY A 37 -11.57 14.65 -8.88
N ARG A 38 -11.17 13.48 -9.36
CA ARG A 38 -10.99 12.28 -8.54
C ARG A 38 -10.14 12.55 -7.29
N TRP A 39 -9.11 13.37 -7.40
CA TRP A 39 -8.25 13.73 -6.28
C TRP A 39 -8.94 14.60 -5.24
N ARG A 40 -9.84 15.51 -5.65
CA ARG A 40 -10.65 16.29 -4.69
C ARG A 40 -11.59 15.41 -3.91
N ALA A 41 -12.27 14.46 -4.59
CA ALA A 41 -13.14 13.50 -3.93
C ALA A 41 -12.34 12.60 -2.98
N PHE A 42 -11.18 12.13 -3.42
CA PHE A 42 -10.28 11.33 -2.61
C PHE A 42 -9.84 12.07 -1.34
N PHE A 43 -9.26 13.27 -1.48
CA PHE A 43 -8.81 14.04 -0.32
C PHE A 43 -9.95 14.49 0.60
N ALA A 44 -11.11 14.85 0.06
CA ALA A 44 -12.26 15.19 0.89
C ALA A 44 -12.70 14.00 1.76
N PHE A 45 -12.73 12.82 1.19
CA PHE A 45 -13.11 11.58 1.88
C PHE A 45 -12.02 11.15 2.87
N ASP A 46 -10.77 11.15 2.43
CA ASP A 46 -9.61 10.73 3.23
C ASP A 46 -9.43 11.62 4.46
N PHE A 47 -9.40 12.94 4.29
CA PHE A 47 -9.30 13.88 5.42
C PHE A 47 -10.49 13.79 6.37
N THR A 48 -11.71 13.60 5.85
CA THR A 48 -12.89 13.45 6.70
C THR A 48 -12.84 12.14 7.47
N GLY A 49 -12.49 11.03 6.80
CA GLY A 49 -12.37 9.70 7.41
C GLY A 49 -11.24 9.64 8.44
N LEU A 50 -10.05 10.12 8.05
CA LEU A 50 -8.89 10.19 8.95
C LEU A 50 -9.21 11.08 10.18
N GLY A 51 -9.81 12.25 9.94
CA GLY A 51 -10.23 13.15 11.00
C GLY A 51 -11.17 12.47 11.99
N ALA A 52 -12.19 11.78 11.50
CA ALA A 52 -13.15 11.05 12.33
C ALA A 52 -12.47 9.94 13.15
N ILE A 53 -11.58 9.15 12.52
CA ILE A 53 -10.83 8.08 13.20
C ILE A 53 -9.92 8.65 14.28
N LEU A 54 -9.17 9.70 13.99
CA LEU A 54 -8.26 10.32 14.96
C LEU A 54 -9.03 10.94 16.13
N ILE A 55 -10.16 11.61 15.90
CA ILE A 55 -11.00 12.16 16.96
C ILE A 55 -11.55 11.04 17.84
N PHE A 56 -12.15 10.02 17.21
CA PHE A 56 -12.76 8.92 17.94
C PHE A 56 -11.71 8.15 18.76
N GLY A 57 -10.57 7.80 18.14
CA GLY A 57 -9.49 7.12 18.83
C GLY A 57 -8.90 7.94 19.96
N SER A 58 -8.68 9.27 19.77
CA SER A 58 -8.18 10.14 20.83
C SER A 58 -9.13 10.25 22.02
N VAL A 59 -10.44 10.28 21.76
CA VAL A 59 -11.45 10.28 22.82
C VAL A 59 -11.41 8.96 23.60
N LEU A 60 -11.30 7.82 22.91
CA LEU A 60 -11.17 6.52 23.57
C LEU A 60 -9.90 6.42 24.41
N ASP A 61 -8.77 6.93 23.92
CA ASP A 61 -7.51 6.95 24.67
C ASP A 61 -7.62 7.83 25.92
N MET A 62 -8.29 9.00 25.83
CA MET A 62 -8.57 9.85 27.00
C MET A 62 -9.49 9.18 28.01
N MET A 63 -10.34 8.25 27.56
CA MET A 63 -11.19 7.42 28.43
C MET A 63 -10.47 6.18 29.00
N GLY A 64 -9.19 5.98 28.65
CA GLY A 64 -8.36 4.90 29.16
C GLY A 64 -8.45 3.58 28.38
N TYR A 65 -8.99 3.59 27.16
CA TYR A 65 -9.11 2.38 26.34
C TYR A 65 -7.86 2.05 25.50
N ASN A 66 -6.81 2.88 25.52
CA ASN A 66 -5.53 2.66 24.80
C ASN A 66 -5.71 2.13 23.37
N TRP A 67 -6.56 2.77 22.58
CA TRP A 67 -6.95 2.27 21.25
C TRP A 67 -5.97 2.65 20.15
N ILE A 68 -5.35 3.82 20.22
CA ILE A 68 -4.36 4.31 19.24
C ILE A 68 -2.94 4.13 19.76
N VAL A 69 -2.74 4.21 21.08
CA VAL A 69 -1.42 4.08 21.74
C VAL A 69 -1.12 2.59 21.93
N THR A 70 -0.92 1.87 20.85
CA THR A 70 -0.32 0.53 20.87
C THR A 70 1.09 0.61 20.34
N GLU A 71 2.02 0.17 21.14
CA GLU A 71 3.44 -0.14 20.92
C GLU A 71 3.96 0.28 19.51
N GLY A 72 4.57 1.45 19.38
CA GLY A 72 5.21 1.86 18.14
C GLY A 72 5.31 3.37 17.92
N PHE A 73 5.29 3.78 16.66
CA PHE A 73 5.51 5.15 16.19
C PHE A 73 4.57 6.21 16.81
N LEU A 74 3.41 5.81 17.32
CA LEU A 74 2.41 6.72 17.93
C LEU A 74 2.59 6.93 19.44
N GLU A 75 3.49 6.19 20.11
CA GLU A 75 3.81 6.43 21.54
C GLU A 75 4.32 7.84 21.82
N VAL A 76 4.86 8.52 20.81
CA VAL A 76 5.45 9.85 20.91
C VAL A 76 4.39 10.96 20.86
N VAL A 77 3.18 10.66 20.40
CA VAL A 77 2.14 11.68 20.15
C VAL A 77 1.02 11.55 21.18
N SER A 78 0.87 12.56 22.05
CA SER A 78 -0.18 12.57 23.05
C SER A 78 -1.60 12.63 22.45
N ALA A 79 -2.59 12.01 23.11
CA ALA A 79 -3.98 11.99 22.67
C ALA A 79 -4.59 13.39 22.37
N PRO A 80 -4.31 14.47 23.13
CA PRO A 80 -4.76 15.81 22.78
C PRO A 80 -4.21 16.33 21.46
N VAL A 81 -2.96 16.01 21.11
CA VAL A 81 -2.35 16.39 19.82
C VAL A 81 -3.02 15.64 18.67
N LEU A 82 -3.29 14.33 18.84
CA LEU A 82 -4.04 13.55 17.86
C LEU A 82 -5.45 14.07 17.66
N LEU A 83 -6.11 14.53 18.75
CA LEU A 83 -7.43 15.16 18.68
C LEU A 83 -7.40 16.44 17.84
N LEU A 84 -6.41 17.31 18.06
CA LEU A 84 -6.25 18.54 17.27
C LEU A 84 -5.95 18.26 15.81
N CYS A 85 -5.08 17.28 15.51
CA CYS A 85 -4.80 16.82 14.15
C CYS A 85 -6.07 16.26 13.50
N GLY A 86 -6.87 15.50 14.24
CA GLY A 86 -8.15 14.96 13.77
C GLY A 86 -9.15 16.05 13.43
N LEU A 87 -9.30 17.06 14.31
CA LEU A 87 -10.17 18.22 14.07
C LEU A 87 -9.71 19.02 12.84
N GLY A 88 -8.41 19.28 12.71
CA GLY A 88 -7.84 19.97 11.54
C GLY A 88 -8.10 19.21 10.24
N SER A 89 -7.88 17.89 10.25
CA SER A 89 -8.16 17.02 9.12
C SER A 89 -9.65 17.04 8.74
N LEU A 90 -10.54 16.89 9.72
CA LEU A 90 -11.99 16.91 9.49
C LEU A 90 -12.44 18.24 8.87
N ILE A 91 -11.95 19.37 9.39
CA ILE A 91 -12.25 20.70 8.87
C ILE A 91 -11.80 20.83 7.40
N LEU A 92 -10.57 20.37 7.08
CA LEU A 92 -10.06 20.38 5.70
C LEU A 92 -10.94 19.55 4.77
N GLY A 93 -11.34 18.35 5.17
CA GLY A 93 -12.22 17.49 4.38
C GLY A 93 -13.58 18.17 4.11
N ILE A 94 -14.18 18.76 5.14
CA ILE A 94 -15.46 19.50 5.02
C ILE A 94 -15.30 20.72 4.11
N LEU A 95 -14.20 21.48 4.24
CA LEU A 95 -13.94 22.65 3.40
C LEU A 95 -13.83 22.27 1.92
N ILE A 96 -13.09 21.21 1.59
CA ILE A 96 -13.00 20.70 0.21
C ILE A 96 -14.38 20.34 -0.31
N TYR A 97 -15.20 19.67 0.51
CA TYR A 97 -16.56 19.32 0.16
C TYR A 97 -17.44 20.56 -0.08
N VAL A 98 -17.44 21.54 0.82
CA VAL A 98 -18.24 22.77 0.71
C VAL A 98 -17.84 23.58 -0.52
N ILE A 99 -16.54 23.72 -0.78
CA ILE A 99 -16.04 24.41 -1.99
C ILE A 99 -16.53 23.67 -3.25
N THR A 100 -16.44 22.34 -3.27
CA THR A 100 -16.90 21.55 -4.40
C THR A 100 -18.42 21.67 -4.61
N TYR A 101 -19.18 21.64 -3.51
CA TYR A 101 -20.64 21.78 -3.54
C TYR A 101 -21.10 23.15 -4.05
N LYS A 102 -20.49 24.24 -3.56
CA LYS A 102 -20.83 25.61 -4.00
C LYS A 102 -20.61 25.82 -5.49
N ASN A 103 -19.58 25.19 -6.02
CA ASN A 103 -19.22 25.31 -7.44
C ASN A 103 -19.88 24.23 -8.33
N CYS A 104 -20.67 23.32 -7.75
CA CYS A 104 -21.37 22.28 -8.49
C CYS A 104 -22.66 22.83 -9.09
N PRO A 105 -22.98 22.50 -10.35
CA PRO A 105 -24.28 22.81 -10.96
C PRO A 105 -25.45 22.28 -10.13
N GLU A 106 -26.55 23.00 -10.11
CA GLU A 106 -27.71 22.70 -9.25
C GLU A 106 -28.33 21.33 -9.52
N ASP A 107 -28.38 20.94 -10.78
CA ASP A 107 -28.90 19.65 -11.27
C ASP A 107 -28.06 18.45 -10.77
N LEU A 108 -26.78 18.66 -10.46
CA LEU A 108 -25.87 17.62 -10.01
C LEU A 108 -25.63 17.61 -8.48
N ARG A 109 -26.02 18.68 -7.77
CA ARG A 109 -25.77 18.84 -6.32
C ARG A 109 -26.38 17.71 -5.49
N GLY A 110 -27.58 17.26 -5.83
CA GLY A 110 -28.26 16.19 -5.09
C GLY A 110 -27.53 14.84 -5.09
N LYS A 111 -26.73 14.58 -6.12
CA LYS A 111 -25.95 13.35 -6.26
C LYS A 111 -24.48 13.51 -5.90
N LEU A 112 -24.03 14.73 -5.61
CA LEU A 112 -22.62 15.06 -5.43
C LEU A 112 -21.96 14.23 -4.34
N ILE A 113 -22.59 14.10 -3.16
CA ILE A 113 -22.03 13.35 -2.03
C ILE A 113 -21.77 11.90 -2.42
N ILE A 114 -22.79 11.23 -2.96
CA ILE A 114 -22.69 9.82 -3.35
C ILE A 114 -21.62 9.65 -4.42
N HIS A 115 -21.57 10.54 -5.41
CA HIS A 115 -20.58 10.50 -6.47
C HIS A 115 -19.16 10.75 -5.91
N MET A 116 -18.99 11.67 -4.95
CA MET A 116 -17.70 11.90 -4.30
C MET A 116 -17.24 10.66 -3.54
N ILE A 117 -18.11 10.02 -2.76
CA ILE A 117 -17.78 8.79 -2.03
C ILE A 117 -17.39 7.67 -3.02
N MET A 118 -18.18 7.43 -4.05
CA MET A 118 -17.89 6.40 -5.05
C MET A 118 -16.57 6.67 -5.79
N THR A 119 -16.31 7.93 -6.13
CA THR A 119 -15.04 8.33 -6.78
C THR A 119 -13.86 8.15 -5.84
N ALA A 120 -14.01 8.50 -4.56
CA ALA A 120 -12.96 8.30 -3.55
C ALA A 120 -12.64 6.81 -3.38
N LEU A 121 -13.65 5.97 -3.20
CA LEU A 121 -13.47 4.52 -3.09
C LEU A 121 -12.81 3.91 -4.34
N GLY A 122 -13.23 4.35 -5.53
CA GLY A 122 -12.62 3.91 -6.79
C GLY A 122 -11.15 4.34 -6.91
N THR A 123 -10.82 5.57 -6.50
CA THR A 123 -9.45 6.08 -6.49
C THR A 123 -8.60 5.34 -5.46
N MET A 124 -9.10 5.12 -4.24
CA MET A 124 -8.44 4.32 -3.20
C MET A 124 -8.10 2.92 -3.69
N THR A 125 -9.04 2.26 -4.37
CA THR A 125 -8.83 0.93 -4.93
C THR A 125 -7.69 0.92 -5.95
N LYS A 126 -7.65 1.91 -6.85
CA LYS A 126 -6.59 2.02 -7.87
C LYS A 126 -5.23 2.31 -7.25
N VAL A 127 -5.18 3.23 -6.29
CA VAL A 127 -3.96 3.55 -5.55
C VAL A 127 -3.48 2.34 -4.75
N GLY A 128 -4.38 1.66 -4.03
CA GLY A 128 -4.06 0.46 -3.28
C GLY A 128 -3.54 -0.67 -4.18
N PHE A 129 -4.18 -0.88 -5.34
CA PHE A 129 -3.71 -1.87 -6.32
C PHE A 129 -2.35 -1.51 -6.90
N PHE A 130 -2.10 -0.22 -7.20
CA PHE A 130 -0.79 0.25 -7.66
C PHE A 130 0.30 -0.04 -6.61
N TRP A 131 0.06 0.27 -5.34
CA TRP A 131 0.99 -0.03 -4.25
C TRP A 131 1.22 -1.52 -4.08
N LEU A 132 0.16 -2.32 -4.14
CA LEU A 132 0.26 -3.77 -4.06
C LEU A 132 1.14 -4.33 -5.18
N MET A 133 0.93 -3.90 -6.44
CA MET A 133 1.77 -4.30 -7.57
C MET A 133 3.22 -3.82 -7.43
N PHE A 134 3.42 -2.60 -6.89
CA PHE A 134 4.75 -2.08 -6.61
C PHE A 134 5.48 -2.91 -5.55
N PHE A 135 4.80 -3.26 -4.44
CA PHE A 135 5.36 -4.16 -3.42
C PHE A 135 5.63 -5.56 -3.96
N PHE A 136 4.75 -6.13 -4.77
CA PHE A 136 5.01 -7.41 -5.42
C PHE A 136 6.22 -7.36 -6.33
N LYS A 137 6.38 -6.27 -7.08
CA LYS A 137 7.54 -6.06 -7.93
C LYS A 137 8.83 -5.98 -7.10
N ILE A 138 8.85 -5.17 -6.03
CA ILE A 138 10.00 -5.11 -5.12
C ILE A 138 10.27 -6.50 -4.53
N TRP A 139 9.25 -7.18 -4.03
CA TRP A 139 9.41 -8.50 -3.46
C TRP A 139 9.93 -9.52 -4.46
N SER A 140 9.45 -9.50 -5.69
CA SER A 140 9.98 -10.38 -6.76
C SER A 140 11.45 -10.11 -7.08
N TYR A 141 11.94 -8.88 -6.89
CA TYR A 141 13.36 -8.55 -7.00
C TYR A 141 14.20 -9.04 -5.81
N THR A 142 13.59 -9.19 -4.63
CA THR A 142 14.30 -9.67 -3.42
C THR A 142 14.32 -11.20 -3.35
N LEU A 143 13.44 -11.89 -4.08
CA LEU A 143 13.43 -13.35 -4.12
C LEU A 143 14.63 -13.88 -4.90
N PRO A 144 15.32 -14.91 -4.36
CA PRO A 144 16.42 -15.53 -5.06
C PRO A 144 15.91 -16.26 -6.33
N LYS A 145 16.71 -16.22 -7.37
CA LYS A 145 16.49 -17.00 -8.59
C LYS A 145 17.15 -18.35 -8.46
N HIS A 146 16.44 -19.41 -8.85
CA HIS A 146 17.04 -20.72 -8.98
C HIS A 146 17.88 -20.76 -10.26
N VAL A 147 19.15 -21.11 -10.11
CA VAL A 147 20.10 -21.26 -11.21
C VAL A 147 20.78 -22.62 -11.09
N VAL A 148 21.13 -23.21 -12.24
CA VAL A 148 21.85 -24.48 -12.28
C VAL A 148 23.27 -24.18 -12.73
N GLY A 149 24.23 -24.57 -11.92
CA GLY A 149 25.64 -24.43 -12.26
C GLY A 149 26.10 -25.47 -13.29
N SER A 150 27.27 -25.23 -13.91
CA SER A 150 27.90 -26.18 -14.83
C SER A 150 28.24 -27.54 -14.17
N ASP A 151 28.35 -27.53 -12.81
CA ASP A 151 28.50 -28.75 -12.00
C ASP A 151 27.20 -29.56 -11.82
N GLY A 152 26.08 -29.11 -12.42
CA GLY A 152 24.77 -29.74 -12.34
C GLY A 152 24.04 -29.54 -11.02
N LYS A 153 24.55 -28.71 -10.10
CA LYS A 153 23.89 -28.42 -8.83
C LYS A 153 23.00 -27.19 -8.93
N SER A 154 21.96 -27.15 -8.11
CA SER A 154 21.05 -26.01 -8.00
C SER A 154 21.55 -25.04 -6.93
N TYR A 155 21.52 -23.76 -7.30
CA TYR A 155 21.91 -22.64 -6.45
C TYR A 155 20.80 -21.59 -6.38
N LEU A 156 20.84 -20.76 -5.36
CA LEU A 156 19.96 -19.61 -5.17
C LEU A 156 20.80 -18.34 -5.40
N ARG A 157 20.51 -17.65 -6.50
CA ARG A 157 21.15 -16.38 -6.85
C ARG A 157 20.28 -15.21 -6.37
N TYR A 158 20.85 -14.35 -5.56
CA TYR A 158 20.25 -13.10 -5.13
C TYR A 158 20.66 -11.94 -6.05
N ASN A 159 19.86 -10.88 -6.10
CA ASN A 159 20.13 -9.71 -6.96
C ASN A 159 21.36 -8.88 -6.52
N ASN A 160 21.85 -9.08 -5.30
CA ASN A 160 23.08 -8.48 -4.81
C ASN A 160 24.34 -9.25 -5.24
N GLY A 161 24.19 -10.30 -6.04
CA GLY A 161 25.29 -11.15 -6.52
C GLY A 161 25.63 -12.30 -5.59
N ASP A 162 25.03 -12.40 -4.40
CA ASP A 162 25.27 -13.53 -3.51
C ASP A 162 24.66 -14.83 -4.04
N ILE A 163 25.46 -15.91 -3.95
CA ILE A 163 25.06 -17.26 -4.34
C ILE A 163 24.99 -18.15 -3.10
N TYR A 164 23.86 -18.85 -2.97
CA TYR A 164 23.63 -19.79 -1.88
C TYR A 164 23.36 -21.19 -2.44
N SER A 165 23.80 -22.21 -1.70
CA SER A 165 23.43 -23.60 -1.96
C SER A 165 21.93 -23.81 -1.71
N SER A 166 21.36 -24.90 -2.23
CA SER A 166 19.98 -25.33 -1.93
C SER A 166 19.70 -25.54 -0.43
N ALA A 167 20.74 -25.75 0.36
CA ALA A 167 20.68 -25.84 1.83
C ALA A 167 20.72 -24.48 2.55
N GLY A 168 20.70 -23.34 1.83
CA GLY A 168 20.71 -22.00 2.39
C GLY A 168 22.08 -21.51 2.88
N LYS A 169 23.19 -22.23 2.56
CA LYS A 169 24.53 -21.78 2.92
C LYS A 169 25.11 -20.92 1.79
N ARG A 170 25.63 -19.74 2.11
CA ARG A 170 26.33 -18.88 1.14
C ARG A 170 27.57 -19.61 0.63
N VAL A 171 27.69 -19.72 -0.67
CA VAL A 171 28.77 -20.49 -1.35
C VAL A 171 29.63 -19.64 -2.26
N GLY A 172 29.23 -18.41 -2.57
CA GLY A 172 30.03 -17.53 -3.41
C GLY A 172 29.33 -16.23 -3.80
N ASN A 173 29.97 -15.51 -4.71
CA ASN A 173 29.47 -14.29 -5.33
C ASN A 173 29.53 -14.40 -6.86
N GLU A 174 28.64 -13.69 -7.55
CA GLU A 174 28.69 -13.52 -9.01
C GLU A 174 29.84 -12.57 -9.38
N THR A 175 30.64 -12.96 -10.38
CA THR A 175 31.82 -12.23 -10.86
C THR A 175 31.53 -11.30 -12.05
N GLY A 176 30.29 -11.13 -12.48
CA GLY A 176 29.87 -10.11 -13.45
C GLY A 176 29.50 -10.60 -14.83
N ASP A 177 30.03 -11.73 -15.31
CA ASP A 177 29.82 -12.26 -16.67
C ASP A 177 28.90 -13.50 -16.75
N GLY A 178 28.04 -13.70 -15.74
CA GLY A 178 27.20 -14.91 -15.64
C GLY A 178 27.94 -16.08 -14.98
N GLU A 179 29.18 -15.89 -14.59
CA GLU A 179 29.97 -16.83 -13.81
C GLU A 179 29.88 -16.49 -12.31
N PHE A 180 30.01 -17.47 -11.46
CA PHE A 180 30.13 -17.26 -10.03
C PHE A 180 31.23 -18.15 -9.44
N THR A 181 31.93 -17.56 -8.50
CA THR A 181 32.99 -18.26 -7.77
C THR A 181 32.42 -18.96 -6.56
N VAL A 182 32.52 -20.27 -6.50
CA VAL A 182 32.12 -21.07 -5.33
C VAL A 182 33.31 -21.31 -4.44
N LEU A 183 33.21 -20.84 -3.20
CA LEU A 183 34.18 -21.13 -2.17
C LEU A 183 33.89 -22.50 -1.57
N LYS A 184 34.62 -23.51 -1.98
CA LYS A 184 34.61 -24.83 -1.33
C LYS A 184 35.69 -24.88 -0.26
N ALA A 185 35.31 -25.22 0.96
CA ALA A 185 36.26 -25.66 1.97
C ALA A 185 36.52 -27.14 1.76
N ASP A 186 37.63 -27.47 1.15
CA ASP A 186 38.14 -28.83 1.14
C ASP A 186 39.33 -28.89 2.13
N ASN A 187 39.21 -29.74 3.14
CA ASN A 187 40.24 -29.93 4.19
C ASN A 187 40.71 -28.66 4.93
N GLY A 188 39.83 -27.62 5.04
CA GLY A 188 40.16 -26.36 5.71
C GLY A 188 40.83 -25.29 4.84
N GLU A 189 41.12 -25.57 3.56
CA GLU A 189 41.51 -24.57 2.57
C GLU A 189 40.31 -24.17 1.70
N LEU A 190 40.13 -22.85 1.49
CA LEU A 190 39.17 -22.29 0.57
C LEU A 190 39.69 -22.47 -0.85
N VAL A 191 39.10 -23.38 -1.61
CA VAL A 191 39.39 -23.56 -3.03
C VAL A 191 38.32 -22.76 -3.84
N GLU A 192 38.83 -21.80 -4.59
CA GLU A 192 38.02 -21.00 -5.52
C GLU A 192 37.79 -21.80 -6.81
N ASN A 193 36.53 -22.12 -7.11
CA ASN A 193 36.14 -22.77 -8.34
C ASN A 193 35.13 -21.90 -9.10
N ASP A 194 35.47 -21.52 -10.31
CA ASP A 194 34.58 -20.82 -11.20
C ASP A 194 33.51 -21.78 -11.75
N ILE A 195 32.26 -21.41 -11.61
CA ILE A 195 31.13 -22.19 -12.09
C ILE A 195 30.29 -21.30 -13.01
N GLU A 196 30.12 -21.73 -14.26
CA GLU A 196 29.26 -21.06 -15.22
C GLU A 196 27.80 -21.43 -14.99
N PHE A 197 26.90 -20.48 -15.21
CA PHE A 197 25.47 -20.77 -15.27
C PHE A 197 25.09 -21.43 -16.61
N LYS A 198 24.27 -22.45 -16.52
CA LYS A 198 23.65 -23.10 -17.70
C LYS A 198 22.29 -22.48 -17.98
#